data_96daa9e46f8e3f78225f3b6985875d87
#
_entry.id   96daa9e46f8e3f78225f3b6985875d87
#
_cell.length_a   1.000
_cell.length_b   1.000
_cell.length_c   1.000
_cell.angle_alpha   90.00
_cell.angle_beta   90.00
_cell.angle_gamma   90.00
#
_symmetry.space_group_name_H-M   'P 1'
#
loop_
_entity.id
_entity.type
_entity.pdbx_description
1 polymer ?
#
loop_
_entity_poly.entity_id
_entity_poly.type
_entity_poly.pdbx_seq_one_letter_code
_entity_poly.pdbx_strand_id
1 'polypeptide(L)'
;MIDPEGFRPNVGIILCNAQRQLFWGRRVGQNAWQFPQGGIRSDESPLDAMFRELEEEVGLLPHQVTLLGSTRGWLRYRLPKRYIRHHCGPICIGQKQRWFLLRVNCGEDAFCLDRCRKPEFDGWRWVRYWQPLREVVYFKRHVYEQALGELRPLLYPEGLSDWCPGAGPGEIEPLTTGLWMSARAPQRSLQRG
;
A
#
# COMPACT_ATOMS: atom_id res chain seq x y z
N MET A 1 -2.24 19.24 1.15
CA MET A 1 -2.34 20.21 2.28
C MET A 1 -1.68 19.60 3.50
N ILE A 2 -1.05 20.38 4.38
CA ILE A 2 -0.49 19.92 5.67
C ILE A 2 -1.41 20.48 6.74
N ASP A 3 -1.78 19.69 7.76
CA ASP A 3 -2.64 20.15 8.84
C ASP A 3 -1.90 21.03 9.86
N PRO A 4 -2.60 21.70 10.80
CA PRO A 4 -1.97 22.55 11.80
C PRO A 4 -0.97 21.81 12.72
N GLU A 5 -1.08 20.49 12.84
CA GLU A 5 -0.16 19.66 13.63
C GLU A 5 1.10 19.24 12.81
N GLY A 6 1.19 19.64 11.55
CA GLY A 6 2.32 19.34 10.66
C GLY A 6 2.22 17.98 9.94
N PHE A 7 1.04 17.31 9.96
CA PHE A 7 0.86 16.04 9.26
C PHE A 7 0.19 16.24 7.90
N ARG A 8 0.65 15.49 6.90
CA ARG A 8 -0.01 15.41 5.60
C ARG A 8 -1.09 14.32 5.64
N PRO A 9 -2.37 14.66 5.37
CA PRO A 9 -3.42 13.66 5.19
C PRO A 9 -3.12 12.75 4.00
N ASN A 10 -3.34 11.44 4.20
CA ASN A 10 -2.97 10.42 3.24
C ASN A 10 -3.92 9.22 3.37
N VAL A 11 -4.03 8.41 2.34
CA VAL A 11 -4.70 7.12 2.35
C VAL A 11 -3.70 5.99 2.17
N GLY A 12 -3.92 4.87 2.84
CA GLY A 12 -3.22 3.62 2.60
C GLY A 12 -4.19 2.56 2.10
N ILE A 13 -3.76 1.73 1.17
CA ILE A 13 -4.61 0.75 0.48
C ILE A 13 -4.03 -0.64 0.70
N ILE A 14 -4.80 -1.52 1.32
CA ILE A 14 -4.46 -2.93 1.49
C ILE A 14 -5.36 -3.70 0.53
N LEU A 15 -4.77 -4.29 -0.53
CA LEU A 15 -5.48 -5.17 -1.45
C LEU A 15 -5.27 -6.61 -1.03
N CYS A 16 -6.34 -7.42 -1.04
CA CYS A 16 -6.24 -8.85 -0.80
C CYS A 16 -6.84 -9.65 -1.96
N ASN A 17 -6.26 -10.81 -2.24
CA ASN A 17 -6.82 -11.80 -3.16
C ASN A 17 -7.80 -12.76 -2.47
N ALA A 18 -8.35 -13.71 -3.23
CA ALA A 18 -9.24 -14.74 -2.71
C ALA A 18 -8.57 -15.67 -1.67
N GLN A 19 -7.26 -15.83 -1.74
CA GLN A 19 -6.44 -16.60 -0.80
C GLN A 19 -6.04 -15.79 0.45
N ARG A 20 -6.60 -14.58 0.60
CA ARG A 20 -6.32 -13.65 1.72
C ARG A 20 -4.85 -13.20 1.79
N GLN A 21 -4.10 -13.31 0.68
CA GLN A 21 -2.76 -12.75 0.55
C GLN A 21 -2.87 -11.27 0.20
N LEU A 22 -1.88 -10.47 0.60
CA LEU A 22 -1.87 -9.03 0.41
C LEU A 22 -0.95 -8.63 -0.76
N PHE A 23 -1.41 -7.68 -1.57
CA PHE A 23 -0.57 -7.02 -2.57
C PHE A 23 0.58 -6.29 -1.89
N TRP A 24 1.79 -6.49 -2.42
CA TRP A 24 2.99 -5.86 -1.89
C TRP A 24 3.81 -5.29 -3.03
N GLY A 25 3.85 -3.94 -3.14
CA GLY A 25 4.48 -3.23 -4.25
C GLY A 25 5.94 -2.89 -3.98
N ARG A 26 6.81 -3.12 -4.98
CA ARG A 26 8.21 -2.70 -4.96
C ARG A 26 8.33 -1.31 -5.56
N ARG A 27 8.92 -0.39 -4.80
CA ARG A 27 9.09 1.00 -5.24
C ARG A 27 10.12 1.12 -6.36
N VAL A 28 9.77 1.92 -7.38
CA VAL A 28 10.65 2.20 -8.52
C VAL A 28 12.02 2.69 -8.06
N GLY A 29 13.08 2.03 -8.55
CA GLY A 29 14.46 2.43 -8.29
C GLY A 29 14.93 2.30 -6.83
N GLN A 30 14.16 1.59 -5.99
CA GLN A 30 14.49 1.41 -4.57
C GLN A 30 14.36 -0.08 -4.19
N ASN A 31 15.22 -0.54 -3.29
CA ASN A 31 15.02 -1.83 -2.64
C ASN A 31 14.10 -1.65 -1.43
N ALA A 32 12.88 -1.19 -1.69
CA ALA A 32 11.88 -0.89 -0.66
C ALA A 32 10.49 -1.32 -1.14
N TRP A 33 9.73 -1.85 -0.23
CA TRP A 33 8.40 -2.38 -0.46
C TRP A 33 7.37 -1.63 0.37
N GLN A 34 6.18 -1.43 -0.18
CA GLN A 34 5.08 -0.79 0.55
C GLN A 34 3.71 -1.13 -0.04
N PHE A 35 2.66 -0.85 0.73
CA PHE A 35 1.30 -0.79 0.21
C PHE A 35 1.10 0.47 -0.64
N PRO A 36 0.18 0.45 -1.62
CA PRO A 36 -0.26 1.64 -2.34
C PRO A 36 -0.77 2.69 -1.36
N GLN A 37 -0.41 3.95 -1.60
CA GLN A 37 -0.74 5.04 -0.70
C GLN A 37 -0.56 6.40 -1.35
N GLY A 38 -1.43 7.36 -1.07
CA GLY A 38 -1.26 8.70 -1.60
C GLY A 38 -1.90 9.81 -0.80
N GLY A 39 -1.56 11.03 -1.16
CA GLY A 39 -2.04 12.22 -0.47
C GLY A 39 -3.48 12.56 -0.82
N ILE A 40 -4.25 12.97 0.18
CA ILE A 40 -5.60 13.49 -0.01
C ILE A 40 -5.52 14.93 -0.50
N ARG A 41 -6.26 15.27 -1.54
CA ARG A 41 -6.41 16.62 -2.07
C ARG A 41 -7.43 17.40 -1.22
N SER A 42 -7.44 18.74 -1.37
CA SER A 42 -8.32 19.61 -0.55
C SER A 42 -9.82 19.42 -0.83
N ASP A 43 -10.13 18.94 -2.01
CA ASP A 43 -11.48 18.83 -2.58
C ASP A 43 -11.98 17.37 -2.68
N GLU A 44 -11.25 16.41 -2.09
CA GLU A 44 -11.64 15.00 -2.14
C GLU A 44 -11.82 14.39 -0.74
N SER A 45 -12.73 13.42 -0.64
CA SER A 45 -12.85 12.60 0.56
C SER A 45 -11.72 11.57 0.64
N PRO A 46 -11.45 10.98 1.83
CA PRO A 46 -10.53 9.85 1.92
C PRO A 46 -10.88 8.66 1.03
N LEU A 47 -12.17 8.43 0.77
CA LEU A 47 -12.63 7.35 -0.10
C LEU A 47 -12.33 7.64 -1.57
N ASP A 48 -12.57 8.89 -2.01
CA ASP A 48 -12.25 9.30 -3.39
C ASP A 48 -10.74 9.27 -3.63
N ALA A 49 -9.96 9.76 -2.67
CA ALA A 49 -8.50 9.67 -2.71
C ALA A 49 -8.01 8.23 -2.83
N MET A 50 -8.62 7.30 -2.07
CA MET A 50 -8.28 5.88 -2.13
C MET A 50 -8.52 5.30 -3.52
N PHE A 51 -9.67 5.56 -4.15
CA PHE A 51 -9.95 5.06 -5.50
C PHE A 51 -9.05 5.69 -6.56
N ARG A 52 -8.76 6.98 -6.45
CA ARG A 52 -7.83 7.66 -7.36
C ARG A 52 -6.41 7.08 -7.25
N GLU A 53 -5.88 6.92 -6.04
CA GLU A 53 -4.55 6.34 -5.82
C GLU A 53 -4.51 4.85 -6.25
N LEU A 54 -5.60 4.09 -6.04
CA LEU A 54 -5.74 2.73 -6.54
C LEU A 54 -5.58 2.66 -8.06
N GLU A 55 -6.25 3.56 -8.79
CA GLU A 55 -6.15 3.64 -10.24
C GLU A 55 -4.75 4.14 -10.67
N GLU A 56 -4.22 5.18 -10.02
CA GLU A 56 -2.93 5.78 -10.37
C GLU A 56 -1.75 4.83 -10.15
N GLU A 57 -1.71 4.09 -9.03
CA GLU A 57 -0.55 3.28 -8.62
C GLU A 57 -0.65 1.80 -9.02
N VAL A 58 -1.88 1.26 -9.14
CA VAL A 58 -2.12 -0.18 -9.35
C VAL A 58 -2.89 -0.45 -10.64
N GLY A 59 -3.55 0.56 -11.21
CA GLY A 59 -4.33 0.48 -12.44
C GLY A 59 -5.72 -0.11 -12.28
N LEU A 60 -6.15 -0.43 -11.06
CA LEU A 60 -7.46 -1.03 -10.80
C LEU A 60 -8.56 0.03 -10.66
N LEU A 61 -9.72 -0.27 -11.23
CA LEU A 61 -10.91 0.58 -11.18
C LEU A 61 -11.86 0.15 -10.05
N PRO A 62 -12.77 1.03 -9.59
CA PRO A 62 -13.68 0.74 -8.48
C PRO A 62 -14.51 -0.55 -8.62
N HIS A 63 -14.95 -0.89 -9.84
CA HIS A 63 -15.74 -2.10 -10.11
C HIS A 63 -14.92 -3.40 -10.04
N GLN A 64 -13.60 -3.32 -10.05
CA GLN A 64 -12.67 -4.46 -9.97
C GLN A 64 -12.31 -4.83 -8.53
N VAL A 65 -12.80 -4.08 -7.56
CA VAL A 65 -12.52 -4.31 -6.14
C VAL A 65 -13.81 -4.24 -5.31
N THR A 66 -13.79 -4.85 -4.13
CA THR A 66 -14.83 -4.70 -3.11
C THR A 66 -14.20 -4.09 -1.86
N LEU A 67 -14.72 -2.96 -1.40
CA LEU A 67 -14.32 -2.37 -0.12
C LEU A 67 -14.83 -3.25 1.03
N LEU A 68 -13.91 -3.81 1.82
CA LEU A 68 -14.24 -4.61 2.99
C LEU A 68 -14.37 -3.75 4.25
N GLY A 69 -13.61 -2.67 4.34
CA GLY A 69 -13.67 -1.73 5.44
C GLY A 69 -12.48 -0.78 5.49
N SER A 70 -12.50 0.09 6.51
CA SER A 70 -11.44 1.06 6.76
C SER A 70 -11.13 1.19 8.24
N THR A 71 -9.96 1.72 8.59
CA THR A 71 -9.63 2.05 9.98
C THR A 71 -10.62 3.06 10.55
N ARG A 72 -10.93 2.98 11.84
CA ARG A 72 -11.89 3.87 12.54
C ARG A 72 -11.37 5.30 12.59
N GLY A 73 -10.05 5.46 12.76
CA GLY A 73 -9.39 6.73 12.95
C GLY A 73 -8.22 6.96 12.02
N TRP A 74 -7.58 8.11 12.21
CA TRP A 74 -6.35 8.48 11.55
C TRP A 74 -5.17 7.83 12.28
N LEU A 75 -4.38 7.03 11.57
CA LEU A 75 -3.13 6.48 12.07
C LEU A 75 -1.98 7.39 11.65
N ARG A 76 -1.05 7.66 12.56
CA ARG A 76 0.01 8.67 12.35
C ARG A 76 1.39 8.07 12.46
N TYR A 77 2.29 8.53 11.60
CA TYR A 77 3.72 8.31 11.78
C TYR A 77 4.51 9.57 11.52
N ARG A 78 5.67 9.69 12.16
CA ARG A 78 6.61 10.81 11.96
C ARG A 78 7.71 10.40 10.99
N LEU A 79 8.11 11.35 10.15
CA LEU A 79 9.28 11.18 9.30
C LEU A 79 10.55 11.32 10.14
N PRO A 80 11.57 10.49 9.92
CA PRO A 80 12.91 10.76 10.43
C PRO A 80 13.40 12.14 9.99
N LYS A 81 14.14 12.83 10.84
CA LYS A 81 14.61 14.22 10.59
C LYS A 81 15.23 14.41 9.21
N ARG A 82 16.00 13.43 8.72
CA ARG A 82 16.65 13.46 7.38
C ARG A 82 15.67 13.51 6.20
N TYR A 83 14.40 13.15 6.39
CA TYR A 83 13.36 13.18 5.34
C TYR A 83 12.45 14.40 5.45
N ILE A 84 12.61 15.23 6.49
CA ILE A 84 11.86 16.47 6.65
C ILE A 84 12.49 17.54 5.75
N ARG A 85 11.71 18.06 4.80
CA ARG A 85 12.14 19.14 3.91
C ARG A 85 11.82 20.47 4.56
N HIS A 86 12.84 21.31 4.81
CA HIS A 86 12.71 22.60 5.48
C HIS A 86 12.60 23.79 4.50
N HIS A 87 12.80 23.57 3.20
CA HIS A 87 13.00 24.67 2.24
C HIS A 87 11.83 24.92 1.28
N CYS A 88 10.71 24.18 1.40
CA CYS A 88 9.59 24.27 0.47
C CYS A 88 8.26 24.27 1.22
N GLY A 89 7.75 25.46 1.62
CA GLY A 89 6.41 25.61 2.17
C GLY A 89 6.24 25.10 3.62
N PRO A 90 5.04 24.78 4.05
CA PRO A 90 4.77 24.28 5.40
C PRO A 90 5.54 22.98 5.69
N ILE A 91 6.15 22.91 6.89
CA ILE A 91 6.97 21.76 7.29
C ILE A 91 6.07 20.54 7.49
N CYS A 92 6.31 19.48 6.71
CA CYS A 92 5.68 18.19 6.87
C CYS A 92 6.51 17.31 7.81
N ILE A 93 6.03 17.09 9.03
CA ILE A 93 6.73 16.25 10.02
C ILE A 93 6.35 14.78 9.96
N GLY A 94 5.27 14.43 9.20
CA GLY A 94 4.78 13.08 9.12
C GLY A 94 3.51 12.99 8.27
N GLN A 95 2.90 11.82 8.29
CA GLN A 95 1.62 11.60 7.64
C GLN A 95 0.60 11.09 8.66
N LYS A 96 -0.67 11.47 8.46
CA LYS A 96 -1.83 10.84 9.08
C LYS A 96 -2.60 10.11 8.00
N GLN A 97 -2.89 8.83 8.22
CA GLN A 97 -3.40 7.93 7.19
C GLN A 97 -4.73 7.31 7.59
N ARG A 98 -5.70 7.28 6.67
CA ARG A 98 -6.87 6.40 6.71
C ARG A 98 -6.53 5.18 5.87
N TRP A 99 -6.70 3.98 6.43
CA TRP A 99 -6.39 2.74 5.74
C TRP A 99 -7.67 2.05 5.29
N PHE A 100 -7.62 1.51 4.09
CA PHE A 100 -8.72 0.81 3.46
C PHE A 100 -8.29 -0.60 3.09
N LEU A 101 -9.17 -1.57 3.35
CA LEU A 101 -8.98 -2.96 2.96
C LEU A 101 -9.95 -3.29 1.83
N LEU A 102 -9.42 -3.73 0.70
CA LEU A 102 -10.20 -4.07 -0.48
C LEU A 102 -9.89 -5.49 -0.94
N ARG A 103 -10.93 -6.21 -1.40
CA ARG A 103 -10.78 -7.49 -2.09
C ARG A 103 -10.72 -7.25 -3.59
N VAL A 104 -9.74 -7.85 -4.24
CA VAL A 104 -9.61 -7.83 -5.70
C VAL A 104 -10.58 -8.87 -6.29
N ASN A 105 -11.37 -8.46 -7.30
CA ASN A 105 -12.39 -9.29 -7.97
C ASN A 105 -12.03 -9.58 -9.43
N CYS A 106 -10.83 -9.21 -9.87
CA CYS A 106 -10.34 -9.41 -11.23
C CYS A 106 -9.07 -10.26 -11.25
N GLY A 107 -8.65 -10.68 -12.43
CA GLY A 107 -7.39 -11.41 -12.64
C GLY A 107 -6.16 -10.49 -12.45
N GLU A 108 -5.00 -11.11 -12.32
CA GLU A 108 -3.71 -10.41 -12.15
C GLU A 108 -3.30 -9.61 -13.39
N ASP A 109 -3.83 -9.95 -14.55
CA ASP A 109 -3.66 -9.24 -15.82
C ASP A 109 -4.27 -7.83 -15.84
N ALA A 110 -5.19 -7.56 -14.91
CA ALA A 110 -5.77 -6.23 -14.72
C ALA A 110 -4.85 -5.22 -14.03
N PHE A 111 -3.79 -5.69 -13.36
CA PHE A 111 -2.85 -4.80 -12.69
C PHE A 111 -1.97 -4.07 -13.72
N CYS A 112 -1.89 -2.74 -13.61
CA CYS A 112 -1.15 -1.88 -14.52
C CYS A 112 -0.39 -0.83 -13.71
N LEU A 113 0.88 -1.11 -13.42
CA LEU A 113 1.73 -0.24 -12.58
C LEU A 113 2.29 0.98 -13.32
N ASP A 114 2.23 1.01 -14.62
CA ASP A 114 2.77 2.06 -15.51
C ASP A 114 1.68 2.98 -16.10
N ARG A 115 0.47 2.96 -15.53
CA ARG A 115 -0.65 3.80 -15.97
C ARG A 115 -0.37 5.28 -15.78
N CYS A 116 0.36 5.64 -14.73
CA CYS A 116 0.80 6.99 -14.46
C CYS A 116 2.14 7.31 -15.12
N ARG A 117 2.31 8.59 -15.52
CA ARG A 117 3.58 9.09 -16.10
C ARG A 117 4.79 8.90 -15.16
N LYS A 118 4.56 8.80 -13.85
CA LYS A 118 5.58 8.54 -12.83
C LYS A 118 5.12 7.38 -11.96
N PRO A 119 5.37 6.14 -12.39
CA PRO A 119 4.99 4.97 -11.61
C PRO A 119 5.59 4.97 -10.21
N GLU A 120 4.81 4.58 -9.21
CA GLU A 120 5.31 4.37 -7.84
C GLU A 120 5.98 3.01 -7.70
N PHE A 121 5.49 2.00 -8.44
CA PHE A 121 5.95 0.62 -8.38
C PHE A 121 6.49 0.14 -9.73
N ASP A 122 7.55 -0.69 -9.70
CA ASP A 122 8.11 -1.40 -10.85
C ASP A 122 7.92 -2.92 -10.79
N GLY A 123 7.27 -3.41 -9.75
CA GLY A 123 6.91 -4.79 -9.56
C GLY A 123 6.05 -4.97 -8.30
N TRP A 124 5.42 -6.13 -8.19
CA TRP A 124 4.61 -6.48 -7.04
C TRP A 124 4.56 -7.99 -6.85
N ARG A 125 4.05 -8.41 -5.68
CA ARG A 125 3.81 -9.82 -5.35
C ARG A 125 2.69 -9.95 -4.32
N TRP A 126 2.11 -11.13 -4.23
CA TRP A 126 1.26 -11.51 -3.10
C TRP A 126 2.12 -11.94 -1.93
N VAL A 127 1.75 -11.50 -0.73
CA VAL A 127 2.45 -11.85 0.51
C VAL A 127 1.48 -12.31 1.60
N ARG A 128 1.98 -13.05 2.58
CA ARG A 128 1.19 -13.41 3.77
C ARG A 128 0.84 -12.15 4.57
N TYR A 129 -0.27 -12.21 5.31
CA TYR A 129 -0.88 -11.05 5.98
C TYR A 129 0.10 -10.19 6.80
N TRP A 130 0.96 -10.82 7.59
CA TRP A 130 1.90 -10.12 8.46
C TRP A 130 3.30 -9.86 7.86
N GLN A 131 3.58 -10.36 6.68
CA GLN A 131 4.88 -10.19 6.03
C GLN A 131 5.25 -8.71 5.81
N PRO A 132 4.33 -7.80 5.47
CA PRO A 132 4.62 -6.37 5.32
C PRO A 132 5.30 -5.74 6.53
N LEU A 133 5.02 -6.19 7.76
CA LEU A 133 5.64 -5.65 8.98
C LEU A 133 7.15 -5.92 9.07
N ARG A 134 7.63 -6.95 8.40
CA ARG A 134 9.05 -7.32 8.39
C ARG A 134 9.84 -6.54 7.35
N GLU A 135 9.19 -6.14 6.27
CA GLU A 135 9.82 -5.58 5.06
C GLU A 135 9.63 -4.07 4.92
N VAL A 136 8.60 -3.50 5.53
CA VAL A 136 8.37 -2.06 5.46
C VAL A 136 9.47 -1.28 6.18
N VAL A 137 9.77 -0.09 5.68
CA VAL A 137 10.73 0.82 6.33
C VAL A 137 10.35 1.06 7.80
N TYR A 138 11.34 1.03 8.68
CA TYR A 138 11.17 0.97 10.15
C TYR A 138 10.21 2.02 10.72
N PHE A 139 10.24 3.25 10.21
CA PHE A 139 9.43 4.35 10.74
C PHE A 139 7.93 4.26 10.36
N LYS A 140 7.57 3.38 9.41
CA LYS A 140 6.18 3.07 9.06
C LYS A 140 5.67 1.80 9.76
N ARG A 141 6.53 1.01 10.40
CA ARG A 141 6.14 -0.30 10.95
C ARG A 141 4.96 -0.21 11.91
N HIS A 142 4.99 0.76 12.82
CA HIS A 142 3.93 0.93 13.82
C HIS A 142 2.55 1.24 13.18
N VAL A 143 2.49 2.14 12.19
CA VAL A 143 1.22 2.47 11.52
C VAL A 143 0.70 1.29 10.69
N TYR A 144 1.59 0.48 10.12
CA TYR A 144 1.21 -0.76 9.42
C TYR A 144 0.68 -1.80 10.41
N GLU A 145 1.32 -1.96 11.56
CA GLU A 145 0.87 -2.87 12.62
C GLU A 145 -0.53 -2.50 13.11
N GLN A 146 -0.79 -1.23 13.37
CA GLN A 146 -2.10 -0.73 13.77
C GLN A 146 -3.16 -0.97 12.68
N ALA A 147 -2.84 -0.63 11.42
CA ALA A 147 -3.78 -0.81 10.31
C ALA A 147 -4.12 -2.28 10.08
N LEU A 148 -3.10 -3.14 9.99
CA LEU A 148 -3.31 -4.58 9.83
C LEU A 148 -4.03 -5.18 11.04
N GLY A 149 -3.68 -4.78 12.27
CA GLY A 149 -4.35 -5.25 13.48
C GLY A 149 -5.83 -4.92 13.51
N GLU A 150 -6.20 -3.68 13.15
CA GLU A 150 -7.59 -3.23 13.13
C GLU A 150 -8.42 -3.86 12.01
N LEU A 151 -7.82 -4.07 10.83
CA LEU A 151 -8.52 -4.58 9.65
C LEU A 151 -8.53 -6.11 9.55
N ARG A 152 -7.68 -6.81 10.32
CA ARG A 152 -7.60 -8.27 10.34
C ARG A 152 -8.94 -9.00 10.48
N PRO A 153 -9.83 -8.62 11.41
CA PRO A 153 -11.10 -9.35 11.61
C PRO A 153 -11.99 -9.37 10.37
N LEU A 154 -11.80 -8.44 9.43
CA LEU A 154 -12.55 -8.41 8.17
C LEU A 154 -12.14 -9.52 7.19
N LEU A 155 -10.91 -10.03 7.31
CA LEU A 155 -10.41 -11.16 6.50
C LEU A 155 -10.40 -12.49 7.26
N TYR A 156 -10.21 -12.42 8.56
CA TYR A 156 -10.04 -13.58 9.45
C TYR A 156 -10.94 -13.43 10.66
N PRO A 157 -12.28 -13.56 10.50
CA PRO A 157 -13.23 -13.49 11.61
C PRO A 157 -13.00 -14.63 12.62
N GLU A 158 -12.50 -15.79 12.17
CA GLU A 158 -12.10 -16.93 13.00
C GLU A 158 -10.78 -16.70 13.78
N GLY A 159 -10.07 -15.64 13.49
CA GLY A 159 -8.71 -15.40 13.99
C GLY A 159 -7.64 -15.98 13.08
N LEU A 160 -6.41 -15.48 13.22
CA LEU A 160 -5.20 -16.03 12.59
C LEU A 160 -4.38 -16.70 13.68
N SER A 161 -4.13 -18.01 13.55
CA SER A 161 -3.35 -18.78 14.51
C SER A 161 -1.84 -18.46 14.49
N ASP A 162 -1.35 -17.80 13.44
CA ASP A 162 0.07 -17.87 13.09
C ASP A 162 0.92 -16.68 13.51
N TRP A 163 0.41 -15.71 14.30
CA TRP A 163 1.27 -14.63 14.75
C TRP A 163 0.77 -13.89 16.00
N CYS A 164 1.67 -13.80 17.00
CA CYS A 164 1.59 -12.84 18.11
C CYS A 164 2.60 -11.73 17.89
N PRO A 165 2.22 -10.43 17.96
CA PRO A 165 3.19 -9.32 18.03
C PRO A 165 4.10 -9.54 19.25
N GLY A 166 5.40 -9.81 19.02
CA GLY A 166 6.36 -10.06 20.09
C GLY A 166 6.91 -11.49 20.18
N ALA A 167 6.35 -12.46 19.50
CA ALA A 167 6.98 -13.78 19.36
C ALA A 167 8.12 -13.69 18.33
N GLY A 168 9.31 -14.12 18.74
CA GLY A 168 10.51 -14.19 17.88
C GLY A 168 10.29 -15.01 16.61
N PRO A 169 11.28 -15.04 15.69
CA PRO A 169 11.13 -15.67 14.40
C PRO A 169 10.97 -17.19 14.55
N GLY A 170 9.73 -17.65 14.64
CA GLY A 170 9.41 -19.03 14.33
C GLY A 170 9.70 -19.25 12.84
N GLU A 171 10.40 -20.33 12.52
CA GLU A 171 10.72 -20.76 11.17
C GLU A 171 9.45 -20.83 10.33
N ILE A 172 9.31 -19.91 9.40
CA ILE A 172 8.27 -19.95 8.38
C ILE A 172 8.98 -20.42 7.11
N GLU A 173 8.63 -21.61 6.66
CA GLU A 173 9.08 -22.11 5.36
C GLU A 173 8.86 -21.04 4.29
N PRO A 174 9.86 -20.76 3.44
CA PRO A 174 9.68 -19.85 2.32
C PRO A 174 8.61 -20.43 1.40
N LEU A 175 7.55 -19.66 1.13
CA LEU A 175 6.66 -19.95 0.01
C LEU A 175 7.54 -20.02 -1.25
N THR A 176 7.63 -21.20 -1.85
CA THR A 176 8.27 -21.44 -3.12
C THR A 176 7.78 -20.40 -4.13
N THR A 177 8.74 -19.61 -4.61
CA THR A 177 8.69 -18.81 -5.84
C THR A 177 7.36 -18.10 -6.15
N GLY A 178 7.14 -16.95 -5.52
CA GLY A 178 6.25 -15.96 -6.11
C GLY A 178 6.85 -15.47 -7.42
N LEU A 179 6.17 -15.73 -8.55
CA LEU A 179 6.51 -15.15 -9.82
C LEU A 179 6.63 -13.63 -9.66
N TRP A 180 7.76 -13.10 -10.06
CA TRP A 180 7.96 -11.66 -10.14
C TRP A 180 7.14 -11.13 -11.32
N MET A 181 6.09 -10.37 -11.03
CA MET A 181 5.36 -9.65 -12.08
C MET A 181 6.04 -8.30 -12.27
N SER A 182 6.84 -8.19 -13.31
CA SER A 182 7.47 -6.92 -13.73
C SER A 182 6.47 -6.12 -14.57
N ALA A 183 6.48 -4.79 -14.44
CA ALA A 183 5.74 -3.91 -15.35
C ALA A 183 6.11 -4.24 -16.80
N ARG A 184 5.10 -4.40 -17.67
CA ARG A 184 5.34 -4.63 -19.10
C ARG A 184 6.07 -3.41 -19.67
N ALA A 185 7.21 -3.63 -20.31
CA ALA A 185 7.87 -2.58 -21.08
C ALA A 185 6.92 -2.10 -22.19
N PRO A 186 6.80 -0.78 -22.46
CA PRO A 186 6.00 -0.27 -23.54
C PRO A 186 6.49 -0.85 -24.86
N GLN A 187 5.63 -1.55 -25.60
CA GLN A 187 5.93 -1.96 -26.97
C GLN A 187 6.05 -0.68 -27.80
N ARG A 188 7.27 -0.34 -28.18
CA ARG A 188 7.53 0.65 -29.22
C ARG A 188 6.99 0.07 -30.53
N SER A 189 5.86 0.57 -30.98
CA SER A 189 5.40 0.38 -32.34
C SER A 189 6.40 1.04 -33.29
N LEU A 190 7.26 0.24 -33.90
CA LEU A 190 8.03 0.63 -35.08
C LEU A 190 7.04 0.73 -36.24
N GLN A 191 6.48 1.93 -36.45
CA GLN A 191 5.93 2.29 -37.75
C GLN A 191 7.13 2.58 -38.68
N ARG A 192 7.43 1.61 -39.52
CA ARG A 192 8.19 1.87 -40.76
C ARG A 192 7.19 2.35 -41.80
N GLY A 193 7.41 3.53 -42.30
CA GLY A 193 6.81 4.11 -43.47
C GLY A 193 7.79 5.13 -44.00
#